data_2d9a494123bd8a98c6d729788ac3c8c5
#
_entry.id   2d9a494123bd8a98c6d729788ac3c8c5
#
_cell.length_a   1.000
_cell.length_b   1.000
_cell.length_c   1.000
_cell.angle_alpha   90.00
_cell.angle_beta   90.00
_cell.angle_gamma   90.00
#
_symmetry.space_group_name_H-M   'P 1'
#
loop_
_entity.id
_entity.type
_entity.pdbx_description
1 polymer ?
#
loop_
_entity_poly.entity_id
_entity_poly.type
_entity_poly.pdbx_seq_one_letter_code
_entity_poly.pdbx_strand_id
1 'polypeptide(L)'
;MNSEFSTIEKALEDLSNGKLVIVVDDENRENEGDFIAIAENILPDTVNFMATHGRGLICVPLPDNRCEQLNLMQMVENNTDPHQTAFTVSVDLAGNGVTTGISALDRAKTINALVDKNSTPKSFQKPGHIFPLRAREGGVLRRAGHTEAAIDLARLAGKEPGGVIVEIMNEDGTMARLPELIKISKKFDLKIISIEQLISYRLERESLIRLKKRFKLKSPYGELDVQLFEQTTSDQIHISFQLGTWNSNDEVMVRMQSGDERDSILDEIQTNYFQHSNIKRAFKAIESNGSGVLVCLNQRKNEVTDILGFNPNEHIETSKALAMDPRDYGVGAQILREMNIKNVVLLTNRPMKRIGIEGYGLHIVKNVTLS
;
A
#
# COMPACT_ATOMS: atom_id res chain seq x y z
N MET A 1 -4.59 -21.58 -9.35
CA MET A 1 -3.71 -21.27 -8.22
C MET A 1 -2.47 -22.11 -8.34
N ASN A 2 -1.29 -21.51 -8.35
CA ASN A 2 -0.03 -22.26 -8.41
C ASN A 2 0.04 -23.17 -7.17
N SER A 3 0.26 -24.46 -7.36
CA SER A 3 0.33 -25.48 -6.29
C SER A 3 1.49 -25.28 -5.32
N GLU A 4 2.30 -24.26 -5.53
CA GLU A 4 3.54 -23.97 -4.79
C GLU A 4 3.32 -23.01 -3.62
N PHE A 5 2.25 -22.19 -3.64
CA PHE A 5 1.92 -21.28 -2.55
C PHE A 5 1.05 -21.96 -1.48
N SER A 6 1.32 -21.63 -0.23
CA SER A 6 0.49 -22.00 0.91
C SER A 6 -0.77 -21.12 0.97
N THR A 7 -1.78 -21.54 1.73
CA THR A 7 -2.93 -20.66 2.02
C THR A 7 -2.56 -19.65 3.11
N ILE A 8 -3.24 -18.50 3.12
CA ILE A 8 -3.02 -17.47 4.15
C ILE A 8 -3.28 -18.02 5.55
N GLU A 9 -4.32 -18.86 5.73
CA GLU A 9 -4.65 -19.45 7.04
C GLU A 9 -3.49 -20.28 7.60
N LYS A 10 -2.83 -21.10 6.76
CA LYS A 10 -1.67 -21.90 7.19
C LYS A 10 -0.46 -21.03 7.56
N ALA A 11 -0.25 -19.93 6.82
CA ALA A 11 0.78 -18.97 7.14
C ALA A 11 0.51 -18.27 8.48
N LEU A 12 -0.75 -17.86 8.72
CA LEU A 12 -1.19 -17.26 9.99
C LEU A 12 -1.04 -18.22 11.17
N GLU A 13 -1.36 -19.50 10.98
CA GLU A 13 -1.15 -20.53 12.00
C GLU A 13 0.34 -20.67 12.38
N ASP A 14 1.23 -20.77 11.39
CA ASP A 14 2.67 -20.83 11.65
C ASP A 14 3.20 -19.57 12.34
N LEU A 15 2.76 -18.38 11.88
CA LEU A 15 3.14 -17.11 12.49
C LEU A 15 2.65 -16.98 13.94
N SER A 16 1.41 -17.39 14.23
CA SER A 16 0.84 -17.35 15.60
C SER A 16 1.60 -18.26 16.56
N ASN A 17 2.19 -19.34 16.05
CA ASN A 17 3.05 -20.28 16.79
C ASN A 17 4.53 -19.86 16.86
N GLY A 18 4.87 -18.62 16.44
CA GLY A 18 6.23 -18.07 16.54
C GLY A 18 7.18 -18.53 15.43
N LYS A 19 6.67 -19.22 14.39
CA LYS A 19 7.45 -19.52 13.18
C LYS A 19 7.48 -18.30 12.26
N LEU A 20 8.36 -18.33 11.27
CA LEU A 20 8.41 -17.37 10.19
C LEU A 20 7.85 -17.95 8.89
N VAL A 21 7.49 -17.07 7.96
CA VAL A 21 7.01 -17.43 6.62
C VAL A 21 7.83 -16.69 5.56
N ILE A 22 7.76 -17.15 4.32
CA ILE A 22 8.29 -16.44 3.17
C ILE A 22 7.11 -15.70 2.51
N VAL A 23 7.29 -14.41 2.29
CA VAL A 23 6.32 -13.58 1.56
C VAL A 23 7.01 -13.05 0.30
N VAL A 24 6.37 -13.24 -0.86
CA VAL A 24 6.87 -12.76 -2.14
C VAL A 24 5.98 -11.63 -2.65
N ASP A 25 6.60 -10.63 -3.27
CA ASP A 25 5.90 -9.56 -3.94
C ASP A 25 5.74 -9.80 -5.45
N ASP A 26 5.13 -8.84 -6.14
CA ASP A 26 4.90 -8.89 -7.59
C ASP A 26 6.25 -8.82 -8.36
N GLU A 27 6.36 -9.63 -9.43
CA GLU A 27 7.55 -9.65 -10.30
C GLU A 27 7.88 -8.29 -10.94
N ASN A 28 6.88 -7.40 -11.03
CA ASN A 28 7.03 -6.06 -11.58
C ASN A 28 7.31 -5.00 -10.51
N ARG A 29 7.35 -5.38 -9.21
CA ARG A 29 7.70 -4.48 -8.10
C ARG A 29 9.19 -4.62 -7.75
N GLU A 30 9.54 -5.39 -6.76
CA GLU A 30 10.92 -5.70 -6.37
C GLU A 30 11.32 -7.09 -6.90
N ASN A 31 10.29 -7.94 -7.12
CA ASN A 31 10.45 -9.34 -7.48
C ASN A 31 11.32 -10.08 -6.47
N GLU A 32 11.03 -9.87 -5.19
CA GLU A 32 11.84 -10.37 -4.07
C GLU A 32 10.98 -11.20 -3.12
N GLY A 33 11.62 -11.85 -2.18
CA GLY A 33 10.96 -12.52 -1.08
C GLY A 33 11.65 -12.22 0.22
N ASP A 34 10.83 -11.97 1.26
CA ASP A 34 11.30 -11.73 2.61
C ASP A 34 10.93 -12.89 3.53
N PHE A 35 11.80 -13.20 4.49
CA PHE A 35 11.35 -13.84 5.71
C PHE A 35 10.57 -12.84 6.55
N ILE A 36 9.36 -13.22 6.95
CA ILE A 36 8.53 -12.44 7.86
C ILE A 36 8.25 -13.24 9.13
N ALA A 37 8.49 -12.62 10.28
CA ALA A 37 8.11 -13.10 11.60
C ALA A 37 7.29 -12.03 12.33
N ILE A 38 6.54 -12.43 13.34
CA ILE A 38 5.86 -11.50 14.24
C ILE A 38 6.87 -10.94 15.25
N ALA A 39 6.82 -9.63 15.49
CA ALA A 39 7.74 -8.97 16.41
C ALA A 39 7.44 -9.29 17.88
N GLU A 40 6.15 -9.51 18.22
CA GLU A 40 5.73 -9.86 19.58
C GLU A 40 6.27 -11.23 19.99
N ASN A 41 7.04 -11.26 21.06
CA ASN A 41 7.67 -12.47 21.62
C ASN A 41 8.67 -13.17 20.67
N ILE A 42 9.30 -12.40 19.77
CA ILE A 42 10.33 -12.98 18.90
C ILE A 42 11.52 -13.50 19.70
N LEU A 43 12.01 -14.67 19.33
CA LEU A 43 13.13 -15.33 19.99
C LEU A 43 14.47 -14.97 19.31
N PRO A 44 15.58 -14.99 20.08
CA PRO A 44 16.92 -14.80 19.51
C PRO A 44 17.25 -15.76 18.37
N ASP A 45 16.80 -17.02 18.48
CA ASP A 45 17.01 -18.03 17.43
C ASP A 45 16.33 -17.67 16.12
N THR A 46 15.13 -17.08 16.17
CA THR A 46 14.43 -16.57 14.97
C THR A 46 15.24 -15.44 14.33
N VAL A 47 15.71 -14.48 15.12
CA VAL A 47 16.55 -13.36 14.63
C VAL A 47 17.85 -13.89 14.04
N ASN A 48 18.49 -14.88 14.68
CA ASN A 48 19.69 -15.53 14.16
C ASN A 48 19.43 -16.28 12.84
N PHE A 49 18.29 -16.98 12.75
CA PHE A 49 17.87 -17.64 11.51
C PHE A 49 17.71 -16.62 10.36
N MET A 50 16.99 -15.53 10.62
CA MET A 50 16.75 -14.45 9.66
C MET A 50 18.08 -13.83 9.18
N ALA A 51 18.99 -13.53 10.10
CA ALA A 51 20.31 -12.97 9.77
C ALA A 51 21.16 -13.95 8.94
N THR A 52 21.11 -15.23 9.28
CA THR A 52 21.95 -16.26 8.65
C THR A 52 21.44 -16.63 7.26
N HIS A 53 20.15 -16.79 7.10
CA HIS A 53 19.52 -17.35 5.90
C HIS A 53 18.86 -16.30 5.01
N GLY A 54 18.45 -15.15 5.56
CA GLY A 54 17.99 -14.00 4.78
C GLY A 54 19.15 -13.24 4.18
N ARG A 55 20.11 -12.86 5.01
CA ARG A 55 21.31 -12.08 4.65
C ARG A 55 21.04 -10.61 4.30
N GLY A 56 19.77 -10.20 4.24
CA GLY A 56 19.33 -8.84 4.02
C GLY A 56 19.39 -7.97 5.29
N LEU A 57 18.76 -6.82 5.25
CA LEU A 57 18.69 -5.90 6.38
C LEU A 57 17.49 -6.26 7.28
N ILE A 58 17.75 -6.60 8.54
CA ILE A 58 16.66 -6.85 9.49
C ILE A 58 15.98 -5.53 9.82
N CYS A 59 14.71 -5.42 9.38
CA CYS A 59 13.85 -4.27 9.59
C CYS A 59 12.62 -4.65 10.43
N VAL A 60 12.03 -3.65 11.09
CA VAL A 60 10.87 -3.84 11.95
C VAL A 60 9.73 -2.91 11.51
N PRO A 61 8.84 -3.38 10.63
CA PRO A 61 7.59 -2.70 10.34
C PRO A 61 6.78 -2.41 11.60
N LEU A 62 6.36 -1.15 11.76
CA LEU A 62 5.52 -0.67 12.84
C LEU A 62 4.39 0.20 12.28
N PRO A 63 3.21 0.22 12.91
CA PRO A 63 2.15 1.18 12.58
C PRO A 63 2.63 2.62 12.79
N ASP A 64 2.06 3.54 12.02
CA ASP A 64 2.40 4.96 12.06
C ASP A 64 2.26 5.55 13.47
N ASN A 65 1.13 5.32 14.13
CA ASN A 65 0.88 5.75 15.49
C ASN A 65 1.90 5.21 16.51
N ARG A 66 2.41 3.98 16.27
CA ARG A 66 3.44 3.42 17.15
C ARG A 66 4.79 4.12 16.97
N CYS A 67 5.15 4.45 15.74
CA CYS A 67 6.33 5.25 15.43
C CYS A 67 6.25 6.63 16.12
N GLU A 68 5.08 7.27 16.09
CA GLU A 68 4.85 8.55 16.77
C GLU A 68 4.99 8.42 18.30
N GLN A 69 4.34 7.43 18.93
CA GLN A 69 4.43 7.16 20.37
C GLN A 69 5.87 6.98 20.84
N LEU A 70 6.71 6.32 20.03
CA LEU A 70 8.11 6.07 20.35
C LEU A 70 9.04 7.19 19.86
N ASN A 71 8.49 8.27 19.28
CA ASN A 71 9.25 9.36 18.66
C ASN A 71 10.32 8.85 17.67
N LEU A 72 9.92 7.92 16.81
CA LEU A 72 10.74 7.38 15.72
C LEU A 72 10.59 8.29 14.50
N MET A 73 11.47 9.26 14.39
CA MET A 73 11.49 10.20 13.27
C MET A 73 11.94 9.50 11.98
N GLN A 74 11.49 9.98 10.85
CA GLN A 74 12.00 9.50 9.55
C GLN A 74 13.51 9.76 9.47
N MET A 75 14.22 8.83 8.83
CA MET A 75 15.68 8.89 8.69
C MET A 75 16.12 10.10 7.86
N VAL A 76 15.29 10.52 6.90
CA VAL A 76 15.54 11.67 6.01
C VAL A 76 14.27 12.51 5.87
N GLU A 77 14.42 13.82 5.72
CA GLU A 77 13.29 14.74 5.47
C GLU A 77 12.74 14.57 4.06
N ASN A 78 13.62 14.34 3.08
CA ASN A 78 13.25 14.13 1.69
C ASN A 78 13.68 12.73 1.27
N ASN A 79 12.71 11.83 1.17
CA ASN A 79 12.95 10.46 0.73
C ASN A 79 13.03 10.42 -0.81
N THR A 80 14.22 10.12 -1.33
CA THR A 80 14.50 9.98 -2.77
C THR A 80 14.53 8.53 -3.25
N ASP A 81 14.27 7.57 -2.32
CA ASP A 81 14.19 6.16 -2.71
C ASP A 81 13.06 5.94 -3.71
N PRO A 82 13.33 5.28 -4.85
CA PRO A 82 12.29 4.96 -5.83
C PRO A 82 11.12 4.19 -5.21
N HIS A 83 11.35 3.40 -4.19
CA HIS A 83 10.34 2.63 -3.46
C HIS A 83 9.76 3.41 -2.27
N GLN A 84 10.29 4.57 -1.93
CA GLN A 84 9.87 5.40 -0.81
C GLN A 84 9.73 4.62 0.51
N THR A 85 10.64 3.66 0.72
CA THR A 85 10.68 2.87 1.94
C THR A 85 10.86 3.80 3.15
N ALA A 86 9.90 3.77 4.04
CA ALA A 86 9.79 4.76 5.12
C ALA A 86 10.67 4.37 6.32
N PHE A 87 11.98 4.39 6.12
CA PHE A 87 12.95 4.18 7.19
C PHE A 87 12.81 5.27 8.25
N THR A 88 12.81 4.84 9.52
CA THR A 88 13.00 5.72 10.65
C THR A 88 14.47 5.66 11.12
N VAL A 89 14.83 6.53 12.05
CA VAL A 89 16.12 6.40 12.73
C VAL A 89 16.25 5.00 13.36
N SER A 90 17.42 4.39 13.24
CA SER A 90 17.69 3.07 13.83
C SER A 90 17.79 3.18 15.36
N VAL A 91 17.48 2.08 16.05
CA VAL A 91 17.39 2.06 17.52
C VAL A 91 17.99 0.79 18.13
N ASP A 92 18.38 0.90 19.41
CA ASP A 92 18.62 -0.22 20.31
C ASP A 92 17.89 0.01 21.63
N LEU A 93 17.46 -1.07 22.30
CA LEU A 93 16.87 -0.97 23.63
C LEU A 93 17.93 -0.51 24.64
N ALA A 94 17.59 0.51 25.43
CA ALA A 94 18.47 1.02 26.48
C ALA A 94 18.40 0.15 27.74
N GLY A 95 19.53 -0.36 28.18
CA GLY A 95 19.59 -1.18 29.40
C GLY A 95 19.03 -2.60 29.17
N ASN A 96 18.37 -3.17 30.18
CA ASN A 96 17.76 -4.50 30.16
C ASN A 96 18.71 -5.64 29.70
N GLY A 97 20.01 -5.49 29.98
CA GLY A 97 21.03 -6.45 29.58
C GLY A 97 21.30 -6.49 28.07
N VAL A 98 20.99 -5.43 27.35
CA VAL A 98 21.49 -5.16 26.01
C VAL A 98 22.92 -4.65 26.12
N THR A 99 23.83 -5.23 25.32
CA THR A 99 25.25 -4.86 25.33
C THR A 99 25.59 -3.90 24.19
N THR A 100 26.05 -4.40 23.06
CA THR A 100 26.36 -3.57 21.88
C THR A 100 25.17 -3.39 20.94
N GLY A 101 24.07 -4.14 21.14
CA GLY A 101 22.85 -4.07 20.31
C GLY A 101 22.82 -5.03 19.11
N ILE A 102 23.96 -5.49 18.61
CA ILE A 102 24.04 -6.25 17.34
C ILE A 102 23.81 -7.75 17.49
N SER A 103 24.02 -8.34 18.69
CA SER A 103 23.80 -9.77 18.88
C SER A 103 22.34 -10.16 18.59
N ALA A 104 22.10 -11.42 18.21
CA ALA A 104 20.72 -11.90 18.00
C ALA A 104 19.85 -11.71 19.26
N LEU A 105 20.45 -11.91 20.45
CA LEU A 105 19.79 -11.67 21.73
C LEU A 105 19.42 -10.19 21.93
N ASP A 106 20.36 -9.28 21.67
CA ASP A 106 20.13 -7.83 21.85
C ASP A 106 19.09 -7.31 20.85
N ARG A 107 19.19 -7.76 19.59
CA ARG A 107 18.20 -7.42 18.56
C ARG A 107 16.81 -7.95 18.91
N ALA A 108 16.68 -9.20 19.37
CA ALA A 108 15.40 -9.76 19.81
C ALA A 108 14.78 -8.95 20.96
N LYS A 109 15.59 -8.53 21.94
CA LYS A 109 15.12 -7.65 23.04
C LYS A 109 14.64 -6.29 22.52
N THR A 110 15.36 -5.69 21.60
CA THR A 110 14.99 -4.40 20.98
C THR A 110 13.70 -4.54 20.17
N ILE A 111 13.56 -5.60 19.36
CA ILE A 111 12.36 -5.86 18.57
C ILE A 111 11.14 -6.04 19.47
N ASN A 112 11.24 -6.88 20.51
CA ASN A 112 10.14 -7.07 21.49
C ASN A 112 9.75 -5.74 22.15
N ALA A 113 10.71 -4.91 22.54
CA ALA A 113 10.44 -3.61 23.16
C ALA A 113 9.75 -2.64 22.21
N LEU A 114 10.00 -2.70 20.90
CA LEU A 114 9.36 -1.83 19.92
C LEU A 114 7.83 -2.04 19.85
N VAL A 115 7.34 -3.25 20.11
CA VAL A 115 5.90 -3.56 20.10
C VAL A 115 5.28 -3.60 21.51
N ASP A 116 6.09 -3.58 22.57
CA ASP A 116 5.60 -3.54 23.95
C ASP A 116 4.96 -2.19 24.27
N LYS A 117 3.66 -2.20 24.62
CA LYS A 117 2.87 -1.00 24.96
C LYS A 117 3.45 -0.15 26.10
N ASN A 118 4.24 -0.76 26.98
CA ASN A 118 4.88 -0.07 28.09
C ASN A 118 6.16 0.67 27.69
N SER A 119 6.71 0.40 26.52
CA SER A 119 7.89 1.10 26.01
C SER A 119 7.58 2.55 25.65
N THR A 120 8.50 3.43 26.00
CA THR A 120 8.45 4.88 25.78
C THR A 120 9.63 5.32 24.89
N PRO A 121 9.68 6.57 24.40
CA PRO A 121 10.83 7.07 23.68
C PRO A 121 12.17 6.95 24.45
N LYS A 122 12.14 7.02 25.79
CA LYS A 122 13.31 6.86 26.65
C LYS A 122 13.81 5.42 26.76
N SER A 123 13.01 4.45 26.31
CA SER A 123 13.39 3.04 26.30
C SER A 123 14.44 2.73 25.23
N PHE A 124 14.70 3.66 24.30
CA PHE A 124 15.57 3.41 23.15
C PHE A 124 16.72 4.41 23.04
N GLN A 125 17.89 3.90 22.69
CA GLN A 125 19.03 4.65 22.20
C GLN A 125 18.92 4.82 20.69
N LYS A 126 19.40 5.93 20.17
CA LYS A 126 19.41 6.31 18.75
C LYS A 126 20.76 6.93 18.40
N PRO A 127 21.47 6.48 17.34
CA PRO A 127 21.13 5.34 16.46
C PRO A 127 21.36 4.00 17.15
N GLY A 128 20.94 2.89 16.49
CA GLY A 128 21.13 1.51 16.91
C GLY A 128 21.21 0.54 15.76
N HIS A 129 20.96 -0.75 16.03
CA HIS A 129 21.14 -1.84 15.06
C HIS A 129 19.83 -2.45 14.56
N ILE A 130 18.67 -1.95 15.03
CA ILE A 130 17.36 -2.29 14.48
C ILE A 130 16.81 -1.10 13.71
N PHE A 131 16.24 -1.36 12.53
CA PHE A 131 15.73 -0.39 11.59
C PHE A 131 14.20 -0.44 11.55
N PRO A 132 13.49 0.41 12.33
CA PRO A 132 12.04 0.45 12.24
C PRO A 132 11.60 1.07 10.91
N LEU A 133 10.52 0.50 10.33
CA LEU A 133 9.87 1.01 9.13
C LEU A 133 8.45 1.45 9.47
N ARG A 134 8.08 2.63 9.00
CA ARG A 134 6.74 3.17 9.19
C ARG A 134 5.80 2.62 8.12
N ALA A 135 4.89 1.71 8.50
CA ALA A 135 3.91 1.15 7.59
C ALA A 135 2.78 2.14 7.28
N ARG A 136 2.24 2.07 6.06
CA ARG A 136 1.06 2.85 5.66
C ARG A 136 -0.19 2.31 6.35
N GLU A 137 -1.03 3.21 6.87
CA GLU A 137 -2.34 2.84 7.38
C GLU A 137 -3.21 2.25 6.26
N GLY A 138 -3.90 1.14 6.54
CA GLY A 138 -4.59 0.33 5.53
C GLY A 138 -3.82 -0.91 5.08
N GLY A 139 -2.53 -1.03 5.43
CA GLY A 139 -1.72 -2.21 5.16
C GLY A 139 -1.59 -2.51 3.66
N VAL A 140 -1.57 -3.80 3.28
CA VAL A 140 -1.43 -4.22 1.87
C VAL A 140 -2.57 -3.73 0.98
N LEU A 141 -3.74 -3.41 1.54
CA LEU A 141 -4.84 -2.80 0.78
C LEU A 141 -4.56 -1.33 0.41
N ARG A 142 -3.58 -0.72 1.02
CA ARG A 142 -3.10 0.62 0.69
C ARG A 142 -1.84 0.58 -0.17
N ARG A 143 -0.85 -0.21 0.26
CA ARG A 143 0.45 -0.37 -0.40
C ARG A 143 0.88 -1.84 -0.38
N ALA A 144 1.03 -2.44 -1.58
CA ALA A 144 1.38 -3.84 -1.76
C ALA A 144 2.89 -4.09 -1.53
N GLY A 145 3.37 -3.88 -0.29
CA GLY A 145 4.77 -4.05 0.11
C GLY A 145 4.94 -4.97 1.31
N HIS A 146 6.17 -5.52 1.49
CA HIS A 146 6.51 -6.40 2.61
C HIS A 146 6.32 -5.73 3.97
N THR A 147 6.59 -4.42 4.06
CA THR A 147 6.35 -3.60 5.27
C THR A 147 4.90 -3.69 5.73
N GLU A 148 3.97 -3.46 4.82
CA GLU A 148 2.53 -3.52 5.08
C GLU A 148 2.07 -4.96 5.32
N ALA A 149 2.60 -5.91 4.55
CA ALA A 149 2.28 -7.33 4.71
C ALA A 149 2.62 -7.85 6.12
N ALA A 150 3.75 -7.44 6.68
CA ALA A 150 4.18 -7.84 8.01
C ALA A 150 3.21 -7.36 9.11
N ILE A 151 2.71 -6.11 9.00
CA ILE A 151 1.71 -5.56 9.93
C ILE A 151 0.38 -6.31 9.82
N ASP A 152 -0.08 -6.55 8.60
CA ASP A 152 -1.33 -7.23 8.36
C ASP A 152 -1.30 -8.68 8.85
N LEU A 153 -0.23 -9.40 8.59
CA LEU A 153 -0.04 -10.75 9.06
C LEU A 153 -0.03 -10.81 10.59
N ALA A 154 0.63 -9.86 11.27
CA ALA A 154 0.61 -9.78 12.73
C ALA A 154 -0.82 -9.56 13.26
N ARG A 155 -1.58 -8.60 12.69
CA ARG A 155 -2.98 -8.33 13.05
C ARG A 155 -3.88 -9.54 12.82
N LEU A 156 -3.77 -10.17 11.66
CA LEU A 156 -4.58 -11.32 11.28
C LEU A 156 -4.25 -12.56 12.14
N ALA A 157 -3.02 -12.68 12.62
CA ALA A 157 -2.61 -13.70 13.59
C ALA A 157 -3.03 -13.37 15.05
N GLY A 158 -3.75 -12.26 15.29
CA GLY A 158 -4.21 -11.84 16.62
C GLY A 158 -3.10 -11.34 17.55
N LYS A 159 -2.02 -10.78 16.98
CA LYS A 159 -0.85 -10.28 17.70
C LYS A 159 -0.75 -8.74 17.62
N GLU A 160 0.10 -8.17 18.46
CA GLU A 160 0.41 -6.75 18.37
C GLU A 160 0.92 -6.40 16.94
N PRO A 161 0.41 -5.33 16.33
CA PRO A 161 0.77 -4.98 14.96
C PRO A 161 2.23 -4.52 14.88
N GLY A 162 3.07 -5.48 14.55
CA GLY A 162 4.51 -5.30 14.35
C GLY A 162 5.12 -6.57 13.79
N GLY A 163 5.94 -6.44 12.78
CA GLY A 163 6.62 -7.56 12.15
C GLY A 163 8.13 -7.40 12.17
N VAL A 164 8.82 -8.46 11.79
CA VAL A 164 10.24 -8.44 11.47
C VAL A 164 10.39 -8.97 10.07
N ILE A 165 11.08 -8.24 9.22
CA ILE A 165 11.32 -8.61 7.83
C ILE A 165 12.82 -8.62 7.55
N VAL A 166 13.22 -9.46 6.62
CA VAL A 166 14.57 -9.48 6.05
C VAL A 166 14.51 -10.05 4.66
N GLU A 167 15.14 -9.39 3.72
CA GLU A 167 15.23 -9.83 2.34
C GLU A 167 16.02 -11.14 2.25
N ILE A 168 15.63 -12.03 1.32
CA ILE A 168 16.29 -13.31 1.10
C ILE A 168 17.24 -13.20 -0.09
N MET A 169 18.53 -13.38 0.17
CA MET A 169 19.58 -13.42 -0.85
C MET A 169 20.12 -14.83 -1.02
N ASN A 170 20.59 -15.12 -2.22
CA ASN A 170 21.38 -16.30 -2.53
C ASN A 170 22.77 -16.25 -1.85
N GLU A 171 23.49 -17.38 -1.86
CA GLU A 171 24.83 -17.47 -1.23
C GLU A 171 25.87 -16.60 -1.94
N ASP A 172 25.65 -16.30 -3.21
CA ASP A 172 26.50 -15.41 -4.02
C ASP A 172 26.19 -13.92 -3.84
N GLY A 173 25.19 -13.58 -2.98
CA GLY A 173 24.76 -12.21 -2.70
C GLY A 173 23.74 -11.65 -3.69
N THR A 174 23.31 -12.40 -4.70
CA THR A 174 22.20 -11.99 -5.57
C THR A 174 20.85 -12.19 -4.86
N MET A 175 19.80 -11.46 -5.28
CA MET A 175 18.47 -11.63 -4.70
C MET A 175 17.88 -12.97 -5.11
N ALA A 176 17.34 -13.71 -4.12
CA ALA A 176 16.59 -14.93 -4.40
C ALA A 176 15.26 -14.59 -5.06
N ARG A 177 14.94 -15.26 -6.17
CA ARG A 177 13.67 -15.11 -6.89
C ARG A 177 12.76 -16.31 -6.60
N LEU A 178 11.54 -16.29 -7.08
CA LEU A 178 10.53 -17.31 -6.76
C LEU A 178 11.05 -18.76 -6.87
N PRO A 179 11.81 -19.18 -7.91
CA PRO A 179 12.33 -20.55 -7.98
C PRO A 179 13.29 -20.92 -6.84
N GLU A 180 14.15 -19.99 -6.39
CA GLU A 180 15.05 -20.17 -5.25
C GLU A 180 14.28 -20.14 -3.93
N LEU A 181 13.32 -19.21 -3.79
CA LEU A 181 12.47 -19.09 -2.60
C LEU A 181 11.65 -20.35 -2.34
N ILE A 182 11.15 -21.02 -3.39
CA ILE A 182 10.48 -22.32 -3.28
C ILE A 182 11.42 -23.40 -2.75
N LYS A 183 12.68 -23.42 -3.20
CA LYS A 183 13.68 -24.36 -2.68
C LYS A 183 13.98 -24.09 -1.21
N ILE A 184 14.10 -22.82 -0.83
CA ILE A 184 14.33 -22.38 0.56
C ILE A 184 13.13 -22.77 1.44
N SER A 185 11.90 -22.52 0.98
CA SER A 185 10.66 -22.93 1.65
C SER A 185 10.66 -24.43 1.95
N LYS A 186 10.98 -25.25 0.95
CA LYS A 186 11.08 -26.73 1.12
C LYS A 186 12.19 -27.15 2.05
N LYS A 187 13.38 -26.51 1.95
CA LYS A 187 14.55 -26.82 2.77
C LYS A 187 14.30 -26.60 4.25
N PHE A 188 13.56 -25.57 4.62
CA PHE A 188 13.31 -25.18 6.00
C PHE A 188 11.87 -25.46 6.47
N ASP A 189 11.06 -26.13 5.65
CA ASP A 189 9.63 -26.39 5.92
C ASP A 189 8.85 -25.11 6.27
N LEU A 190 9.07 -24.05 5.50
CA LEU A 190 8.42 -22.77 5.68
C LEU A 190 7.25 -22.60 4.71
N LYS A 191 6.18 -21.96 5.17
CA LYS A 191 5.09 -21.55 4.28
C LYS A 191 5.55 -20.39 3.41
N ILE A 192 5.17 -20.44 2.12
CA ILE A 192 5.38 -19.35 1.16
C ILE A 192 4.03 -18.85 0.69
N ILE A 193 3.83 -17.54 0.74
CA ILE A 193 2.62 -16.83 0.30
C ILE A 193 3.02 -15.62 -0.55
N SER A 194 2.07 -15.09 -1.33
CA SER A 194 2.26 -13.83 -2.05
C SER A 194 1.48 -12.67 -1.41
N ILE A 195 1.97 -11.43 -1.60
CA ILE A 195 1.24 -10.22 -1.21
C ILE A 195 -0.10 -10.14 -1.93
N GLU A 196 -0.17 -10.60 -3.19
CA GLU A 196 -1.42 -10.68 -3.96
C GLU A 196 -2.48 -11.56 -3.26
N GLN A 197 -2.08 -12.76 -2.77
CA GLN A 197 -2.98 -13.62 -2.00
C GLN A 197 -3.45 -12.93 -0.71
N LEU A 198 -2.57 -12.21 -0.02
CA LEU A 198 -2.91 -11.48 1.21
C LEU A 198 -3.88 -10.33 0.91
N ILE A 199 -3.71 -9.59 -0.20
CA ILE A 199 -4.66 -8.58 -0.67
C ILE A 199 -6.02 -9.22 -0.90
N SER A 200 -6.09 -10.30 -1.69
CA SER A 200 -7.35 -11.00 -1.98
C SER A 200 -8.03 -11.49 -0.69
N TYR A 201 -7.27 -12.07 0.22
CA TYR A 201 -7.76 -12.54 1.52
C TYR A 201 -8.36 -11.42 2.37
N ARG A 202 -7.73 -10.23 2.40
CA ARG A 202 -8.24 -9.08 3.11
C ARG A 202 -9.47 -8.48 2.46
N LEU A 203 -9.49 -8.36 1.12
CA LEU A 203 -10.62 -7.79 0.36
C LEU A 203 -11.93 -8.59 0.49
N GLU A 204 -11.86 -9.87 0.82
CA GLU A 204 -13.05 -10.66 1.15
C GLU A 204 -13.68 -10.27 2.49
N ARG A 205 -12.95 -9.59 3.37
CA ARG A 205 -13.29 -9.33 4.77
C ARG A 205 -13.42 -7.86 5.12
N GLU A 206 -12.81 -6.96 4.35
CA GLU A 206 -12.73 -5.54 4.67
C GLU A 206 -12.61 -4.65 3.41
N SER A 207 -12.90 -3.35 3.57
CA SER A 207 -12.72 -2.33 2.53
C SER A 207 -12.18 -1.04 3.14
N LEU A 208 -11.26 -0.38 2.43
CA LEU A 208 -10.75 0.95 2.79
C LEU A 208 -11.64 2.07 2.30
N ILE A 209 -12.73 1.77 1.59
CA ILE A 209 -13.66 2.77 1.06
C ILE A 209 -15.09 2.46 1.47
N ARG A 210 -15.89 3.51 1.57
CA ARG A 210 -17.34 3.44 1.78
C ARG A 210 -18.04 4.42 0.86
N LEU A 211 -19.03 3.95 0.09
CA LEU A 211 -19.89 4.84 -0.70
C LEU A 211 -20.67 5.75 0.24
N LYS A 212 -20.45 7.07 0.14
CA LYS A 212 -21.09 8.08 0.99
C LYS A 212 -22.31 8.70 0.32
N LYS A 213 -22.21 8.99 -0.98
CA LYS A 213 -23.29 9.63 -1.74
C LYS A 213 -23.22 9.27 -3.22
N ARG A 214 -24.40 9.23 -3.86
CA ARG A 214 -24.54 9.08 -5.29
C ARG A 214 -25.57 10.09 -5.80
N PHE A 215 -25.28 10.74 -6.94
CA PHE A 215 -26.18 11.69 -7.58
C PHE A 215 -25.87 11.82 -9.08
N LYS A 216 -26.83 12.40 -9.82
CA LYS A 216 -26.68 12.69 -11.24
C LYS A 216 -26.20 14.12 -11.47
N LEU A 217 -25.29 14.28 -12.42
CA LEU A 217 -24.74 15.57 -12.83
C LEU A 217 -24.90 15.74 -14.34
N LYS A 218 -25.56 16.81 -14.78
CA LYS A 218 -25.61 17.19 -16.19
C LYS A 218 -24.28 17.79 -16.61
N SER A 219 -23.71 17.29 -17.69
CA SER A 219 -22.43 17.77 -18.24
C SER A 219 -22.50 17.92 -19.76
N PRO A 220 -21.52 18.59 -20.41
CA PRO A 220 -21.42 18.64 -21.86
C PRO A 220 -21.26 17.26 -22.54
N TYR A 221 -20.82 16.24 -21.77
CA TYR A 221 -20.61 14.86 -22.25
C TYR A 221 -21.82 13.98 -22.00
N GLY A 222 -22.91 14.49 -21.45
CA GLY A 222 -24.10 13.75 -21.07
C GLY A 222 -24.39 13.79 -19.57
N GLU A 223 -25.35 12.98 -19.13
CA GLU A 223 -25.67 12.82 -17.72
C GLU A 223 -24.67 11.85 -17.07
N LEU A 224 -23.89 12.36 -16.13
CA LEU A 224 -22.91 11.60 -15.36
C LEU A 224 -23.52 11.08 -14.05
N ASP A 225 -23.20 9.84 -13.71
CA ASP A 225 -23.44 9.28 -12.38
C ASP A 225 -22.22 9.55 -11.50
N VAL A 226 -22.41 10.42 -10.49
CA VAL A 226 -21.32 10.83 -9.60
C VAL A 226 -21.44 10.09 -8.29
N GLN A 227 -20.31 9.50 -7.85
CA GLN A 227 -20.24 8.76 -6.60
C GLN A 227 -19.11 9.32 -5.73
N LEU A 228 -19.40 9.55 -4.45
CA LEU A 228 -18.47 9.99 -3.44
C LEU A 228 -18.12 8.82 -2.54
N PHE A 229 -16.82 8.52 -2.45
CA PHE A 229 -16.28 7.47 -1.61
C PHE A 229 -15.46 8.08 -0.47
N GLU A 230 -15.83 7.75 0.76
CA GLU A 230 -15.09 8.10 1.96
C GLU A 230 -14.04 7.03 2.22
N GLN A 231 -12.80 7.43 2.48
CA GLN A 231 -11.74 6.50 2.89
C GLN A 231 -11.88 6.20 4.38
N THR A 232 -11.89 4.93 4.76
CA THR A 232 -12.13 4.51 6.16
C THR A 232 -10.93 4.76 7.08
N THR A 233 -9.74 4.97 6.50
CA THR A 233 -8.48 5.21 7.23
C THR A 233 -8.06 6.68 7.29
N SER A 234 -8.89 7.57 6.72
CA SER A 234 -8.63 9.02 6.73
C SER A 234 -9.92 9.77 6.42
N ASP A 235 -9.92 11.09 6.58
CA ASP A 235 -11.04 11.96 6.23
C ASP A 235 -11.10 12.30 4.73
N GLN A 236 -10.38 11.54 3.89
CA GLN A 236 -10.32 11.81 2.45
C GLN A 236 -11.58 11.31 1.76
N ILE A 237 -12.07 12.12 0.80
CA ILE A 237 -13.19 11.76 -0.07
C ILE A 237 -12.71 11.71 -1.50
N HIS A 238 -12.98 10.60 -2.15
CA HIS A 238 -12.69 10.37 -3.56
C HIS A 238 -13.97 10.46 -4.38
N ILE A 239 -13.84 10.85 -5.65
CA ILE A 239 -15.01 11.06 -6.52
C ILE A 239 -14.84 10.23 -7.79
N SER A 240 -15.91 9.57 -8.22
CA SER A 240 -16.00 9.00 -9.56
C SER A 240 -17.07 9.68 -10.40
N PHE A 241 -16.79 9.84 -11.69
CA PHE A 241 -17.72 10.35 -12.70
C PHE A 241 -17.91 9.27 -13.75
N GLN A 242 -19.07 8.65 -13.76
CA GLN A 242 -19.41 7.55 -14.66
C GLN A 242 -20.29 8.05 -15.79
N LEU A 243 -19.95 7.71 -17.03
CA LEU A 243 -20.80 7.85 -18.21
C LEU A 243 -21.20 6.46 -18.70
N GLY A 244 -22.49 6.26 -19.00
CA GLY A 244 -22.99 4.98 -19.48
C GLY A 244 -23.01 3.89 -18.39
N THR A 245 -23.18 2.65 -18.84
CA THR A 245 -23.26 1.46 -17.97
C THR A 245 -22.44 0.32 -18.57
N TRP A 246 -22.08 -0.66 -17.75
CA TRP A 246 -21.33 -1.85 -18.15
C TRP A 246 -21.74 -3.07 -17.32
N ASN A 247 -21.43 -4.25 -17.85
CA ASN A 247 -21.48 -5.52 -17.12
C ASN A 247 -20.10 -5.87 -16.57
N SER A 248 -20.02 -6.77 -15.62
CA SER A 248 -18.78 -7.14 -14.93
C SER A 248 -17.67 -7.71 -15.82
N ASN A 249 -17.99 -8.16 -17.03
CA ASN A 249 -17.03 -8.72 -17.98
C ASN A 249 -16.66 -7.76 -19.12
N ASP A 250 -17.28 -6.58 -19.17
CA ASP A 250 -17.02 -5.59 -20.21
C ASP A 250 -15.66 -4.92 -19.97
N GLU A 251 -15.00 -4.53 -21.05
CA GLU A 251 -13.81 -3.67 -21.00
C GLU A 251 -14.24 -2.22 -20.75
N VAL A 252 -13.86 -1.65 -19.62
CA VAL A 252 -14.28 -0.31 -19.21
C VAL A 252 -13.15 0.69 -19.37
N MET A 253 -13.41 1.80 -20.06
CA MET A 253 -12.46 2.93 -20.09
C MET A 253 -12.37 3.59 -18.74
N VAL A 254 -11.15 3.65 -18.19
CA VAL A 254 -10.86 4.19 -16.87
C VAL A 254 -9.78 5.25 -16.93
N ARG A 255 -10.08 6.44 -16.42
CA ARG A 255 -9.08 7.44 -16.10
C ARG A 255 -8.94 7.57 -14.58
N MET A 256 -7.72 7.36 -14.09
CA MET A 256 -7.35 7.69 -12.72
C MET A 256 -6.66 9.05 -12.69
N GLN A 257 -7.22 9.99 -11.94
CA GLN A 257 -6.66 11.32 -11.73
C GLN A 257 -6.33 11.50 -10.26
N SER A 258 -5.07 11.82 -9.94
CA SER A 258 -4.68 12.23 -8.59
C SER A 258 -4.74 13.75 -8.50
N GLY A 259 -5.33 14.27 -7.42
CA GLY A 259 -5.55 15.69 -7.25
C GLY A 259 -4.28 16.44 -6.89
N ASP A 260 -3.66 17.09 -7.86
CA ASP A 260 -2.69 18.15 -7.67
C ASP A 260 -2.98 19.37 -8.60
N GLU A 261 -4.04 19.28 -9.38
CA GLU A 261 -4.45 20.37 -10.24
C GLU A 261 -5.37 21.31 -9.45
N ARG A 262 -5.01 22.59 -9.43
CA ARG A 262 -5.57 23.67 -8.61
C ARG A 262 -6.98 24.09 -8.99
N ASP A 263 -7.53 23.50 -10.06
CA ASP A 263 -8.81 23.89 -10.60
C ASP A 263 -9.88 22.91 -10.16
N SER A 264 -11.04 23.44 -9.81
CA SER A 264 -12.22 22.62 -9.49
C SER A 264 -12.49 21.63 -10.62
N ILE A 265 -12.45 20.35 -10.32
CA ILE A 265 -12.76 19.29 -11.29
C ILE A 265 -14.15 19.51 -11.91
N LEU A 266 -15.08 20.08 -11.15
CA LEU A 266 -16.41 20.41 -11.64
C LEU A 266 -16.38 21.56 -12.63
N ASP A 267 -15.60 22.62 -12.36
CA ASP A 267 -15.43 23.73 -13.30
C ASP A 267 -14.80 23.24 -14.60
N GLU A 268 -13.83 22.35 -14.51
CA GLU A 268 -13.17 21.75 -15.67
C GLU A 268 -14.14 20.87 -16.49
N ILE A 269 -15.06 20.17 -15.85
CA ILE A 269 -16.12 19.36 -16.51
C ILE A 269 -17.20 20.26 -17.11
N GLN A 270 -17.59 21.34 -16.43
CA GLN A 270 -18.73 22.19 -16.82
C GLN A 270 -18.36 23.32 -17.76
N THR A 271 -17.12 23.81 -17.73
CA THR A 271 -16.67 24.97 -18.53
C THR A 271 -15.80 24.58 -19.72
N ASN A 272 -15.90 25.34 -20.80
CA ASN A 272 -15.03 25.18 -21.96
C ASN A 272 -13.65 25.87 -21.80
N TYR A 273 -13.30 26.31 -20.60
CA TYR A 273 -12.15 27.19 -20.35
C TYR A 273 -10.79 26.51 -20.59
N PHE A 274 -10.67 25.20 -20.32
CA PHE A 274 -9.41 24.45 -20.48
C PHE A 274 -9.47 23.48 -21.65
N GLN A 275 -9.20 23.95 -22.87
CA GLN A 275 -9.34 23.12 -24.10
C GLN A 275 -8.41 21.91 -24.19
N HIS A 276 -7.36 21.83 -23.36
CA HIS A 276 -6.30 20.82 -23.47
C HIS A 276 -6.05 20.01 -22.20
N SER A 277 -6.96 20.01 -21.21
CA SER A 277 -6.75 19.22 -19.99
C SER A 277 -6.87 17.72 -20.26
N ASN A 278 -6.11 16.92 -19.49
CA ASN A 278 -6.17 15.47 -19.54
C ASN A 278 -7.57 14.94 -19.14
N ILE A 279 -8.30 15.68 -18.30
CA ILE A 279 -9.67 15.36 -17.89
C ILE A 279 -10.62 15.45 -19.08
N LYS A 280 -10.57 16.56 -19.83
CA LYS A 280 -11.41 16.72 -21.04
C LYS A 280 -11.11 15.70 -22.12
N ARG A 281 -9.82 15.40 -22.35
CA ARG A 281 -9.43 14.35 -23.30
C ARG A 281 -9.96 12.99 -22.86
N ALA A 282 -9.89 12.68 -21.56
CA ALA A 282 -10.44 11.44 -21.01
C ALA A 282 -11.97 11.38 -21.20
N PHE A 283 -12.71 12.45 -20.89
CA PHE A 283 -14.15 12.47 -21.11
C PHE A 283 -14.54 12.36 -22.58
N LYS A 284 -13.81 13.01 -23.51
CA LYS A 284 -14.04 12.83 -24.95
C LYS A 284 -13.83 11.39 -25.41
N ALA A 285 -12.78 10.73 -24.89
CA ALA A 285 -12.53 9.32 -25.19
C ALA A 285 -13.65 8.42 -24.63
N ILE A 286 -14.09 8.67 -23.39
CA ILE A 286 -15.19 7.95 -22.75
C ILE A 286 -16.52 8.18 -23.49
N GLU A 287 -16.83 9.43 -23.86
CA GLU A 287 -18.02 9.79 -24.66
C GLU A 287 -18.03 9.06 -26.00
N SER A 288 -16.90 9.08 -26.72
CA SER A 288 -16.77 8.39 -28.01
C SER A 288 -16.93 6.88 -27.91
N ASN A 289 -16.59 6.29 -26.74
CA ASN A 289 -16.77 4.87 -26.45
C ASN A 289 -18.21 4.55 -25.96
N GLY A 290 -18.94 5.55 -25.51
CA GLY A 290 -20.30 5.42 -24.96
C GLY A 290 -20.35 5.04 -23.47
N SER A 291 -19.26 4.56 -22.88
CA SER A 291 -19.18 4.22 -21.46
C SER A 291 -17.75 4.31 -20.90
N GLY A 292 -17.64 4.63 -19.62
CA GLY A 292 -16.38 4.67 -18.89
C GLY A 292 -16.46 5.51 -17.62
N VAL A 293 -15.35 5.60 -16.90
CA VAL A 293 -15.27 6.30 -15.62
C VAL A 293 -13.99 7.11 -15.49
N LEU A 294 -14.13 8.30 -14.93
CA LEU A 294 -13.02 9.09 -14.41
C LEU A 294 -13.08 9.05 -12.88
N VAL A 295 -12.01 8.59 -12.24
CA VAL A 295 -11.88 8.53 -10.78
C VAL A 295 -10.85 9.54 -10.32
N CYS A 296 -11.26 10.43 -9.44
CA CYS A 296 -10.41 11.44 -8.82
C CYS A 296 -10.06 11.02 -7.40
N LEU A 297 -8.78 10.74 -7.18
CA LEU A 297 -8.25 10.41 -5.87
C LEU A 297 -7.80 11.71 -5.19
N ASN A 298 -8.52 12.09 -4.12
CA ASN A 298 -8.15 13.25 -3.33
C ASN A 298 -7.00 12.91 -2.40
N GLN A 299 -6.04 13.81 -2.30
CA GLN A 299 -4.85 13.66 -1.45
C GLN A 299 -4.80 14.67 -0.30
N ARG A 300 -5.79 15.55 -0.21
CA ARG A 300 -5.87 16.56 0.84
C ARG A 300 -6.79 16.09 1.96
N LYS A 301 -6.45 16.45 3.20
CA LYS A 301 -7.37 16.38 4.34
C LYS A 301 -8.30 17.58 4.21
N ASN A 302 -9.46 17.44 3.57
CA ASN A 302 -10.40 18.54 3.50
C ASN A 302 -11.81 18.09 3.16
N GLU A 303 -12.79 18.95 3.47
CA GLU A 303 -14.21 18.74 3.32
C GLU A 303 -14.64 18.63 1.84
N VAL A 304 -15.81 18.03 1.62
CA VAL A 304 -16.44 17.85 0.29
C VAL A 304 -16.59 19.18 -0.48
N THR A 305 -16.71 20.29 0.24
CA THR A 305 -16.83 21.66 -0.29
C THR A 305 -15.62 22.08 -1.10
N ASP A 306 -14.40 21.68 -0.70
CA ASP A 306 -13.16 22.07 -1.40
C ASP A 306 -12.96 21.33 -2.73
N ILE A 307 -13.54 20.12 -2.83
CA ILE A 307 -13.45 19.32 -4.06
C ILE A 307 -14.47 19.79 -5.09
N LEU A 308 -15.61 20.30 -4.61
CA LEU A 308 -16.70 20.76 -5.46
C LEU A 308 -16.60 22.25 -5.84
N GLY A 309 -15.56 22.97 -5.37
CA GLY A 309 -15.28 24.34 -5.81
C GLY A 309 -16.23 25.42 -5.33
N PHE A 310 -16.78 25.28 -4.12
CA PHE A 310 -17.74 26.25 -3.59
C PHE A 310 -17.14 27.22 -2.57
N ASN A 311 -16.02 27.89 -2.91
CA ASN A 311 -15.68 29.13 -2.22
C ASN A 311 -14.84 30.07 -3.10
N PRO A 312 -15.40 31.11 -3.70
CA PRO A 312 -14.68 32.02 -4.58
C PRO A 312 -13.72 32.99 -3.87
N ASN A 313 -13.61 32.98 -2.54
CA ASN A 313 -12.93 34.03 -1.78
C ASN A 313 -11.81 33.56 -0.82
N GLU A 314 -11.39 32.33 -0.82
CA GLU A 314 -10.27 31.89 0.01
C GLU A 314 -9.01 31.62 -0.84
N HIS A 315 -8.05 32.55 -0.77
CA HIS A 315 -6.68 32.30 -1.12
C HIS A 315 -6.07 31.36 -0.06
N ILE A 316 -6.10 30.06 -0.33
CA ILE A 316 -5.49 29.07 0.55
C ILE A 316 -3.98 29.03 0.28
N GLU A 317 -3.20 29.30 1.33
CA GLU A 317 -1.74 29.09 1.31
C GLU A 317 -1.42 27.67 0.88
N THR A 318 -0.56 27.55 -0.10
CA THR A 318 -0.15 26.30 -0.73
C THR A 318 0.66 25.44 0.23
N SER A 319 0.00 24.55 0.99
CA SER A 319 0.70 23.38 1.53
C SER A 319 1.14 22.52 0.33
N LYS A 320 2.45 22.19 0.29
CA LYS A 320 3.00 21.30 -0.75
C LYS A 320 2.16 20.03 -0.79
N ALA A 321 1.45 19.82 -1.90
CA ALA A 321 0.73 18.58 -2.13
C ALA A 321 1.76 17.44 -2.13
N LEU A 322 1.56 16.45 -1.27
CA LEU A 322 2.33 15.22 -1.28
C LEU A 322 2.01 14.51 -2.60
N ALA A 323 3.02 14.36 -3.45
CA ALA A 323 2.86 13.56 -4.67
C ALA A 323 2.35 12.16 -4.29
N MET A 324 1.35 11.67 -5.02
CA MET A 324 0.85 10.30 -4.84
C MET A 324 2.00 9.33 -5.04
N ASP A 325 2.28 8.48 -4.05
CA ASP A 325 3.14 7.33 -4.27
C ASP A 325 2.56 6.53 -5.45
N PRO A 326 3.31 6.36 -6.55
CA PRO A 326 2.84 5.60 -7.71
C PRO A 326 2.37 4.17 -7.40
N ARG A 327 2.54 3.72 -6.16
CA ARG A 327 2.21 2.38 -5.66
C ARG A 327 1.01 2.35 -4.72
N ASP A 328 0.46 3.52 -4.37
CA ASP A 328 -0.73 3.63 -3.53
C ASP A 328 -2.01 3.50 -4.37
N TYR A 329 -2.10 2.39 -5.13
CA TYR A 329 -3.26 2.13 -6.00
C TYR A 329 -4.44 1.49 -5.29
N GLY A 330 -4.25 1.04 -4.06
CA GLY A 330 -5.23 0.21 -3.36
C GLY A 330 -6.61 0.86 -3.23
N VAL A 331 -6.67 2.15 -2.90
CA VAL A 331 -7.94 2.89 -2.81
C VAL A 331 -8.63 3.00 -4.16
N GLY A 332 -7.87 3.36 -5.20
CA GLY A 332 -8.40 3.45 -6.55
C GLY A 332 -8.90 2.11 -7.08
N ALA A 333 -8.16 1.04 -6.83
CA ALA A 333 -8.54 -0.32 -7.21
C ALA A 333 -9.84 -0.75 -6.52
N GLN A 334 -10.00 -0.45 -5.24
CA GLN A 334 -11.24 -0.75 -4.51
C GLN A 334 -12.44 0.05 -5.02
N ILE A 335 -12.25 1.32 -5.41
CA ILE A 335 -13.31 2.12 -6.05
C ILE A 335 -13.75 1.44 -7.36
N LEU A 336 -12.82 1.01 -8.22
CA LEU A 336 -13.16 0.33 -9.46
C LEU A 336 -13.89 -1.00 -9.22
N ARG A 337 -13.46 -1.76 -8.21
CA ARG A 337 -14.12 -3.00 -7.80
C ARG A 337 -15.55 -2.75 -7.30
N GLU A 338 -15.76 -1.72 -6.45
CA GLU A 338 -17.08 -1.32 -5.96
C GLU A 338 -18.01 -0.92 -7.11
N MET A 339 -17.45 -0.34 -8.18
CA MET A 339 -18.16 -0.03 -9.42
C MET A 339 -18.34 -1.24 -10.37
N ASN A 340 -18.03 -2.46 -9.90
CA ASN A 340 -18.13 -3.71 -10.65
C ASN A 340 -17.30 -3.75 -11.95
N ILE A 341 -16.15 -3.07 -11.95
CA ILE A 341 -15.19 -3.08 -13.04
C ILE A 341 -14.14 -4.17 -12.78
N LYS A 342 -13.90 -5.03 -13.78
CA LYS A 342 -12.85 -6.06 -13.75
C LYS A 342 -11.80 -5.83 -14.82
N ASN A 343 -12.23 -5.55 -16.05
CA ASN A 343 -11.35 -5.37 -17.21
C ASN A 343 -11.19 -3.88 -17.51
N VAL A 344 -9.98 -3.38 -17.30
CA VAL A 344 -9.66 -1.96 -17.37
C VAL A 344 -8.96 -1.62 -18.68
N VAL A 345 -9.52 -0.68 -19.44
CA VAL A 345 -8.84 0.04 -20.51
C VAL A 345 -8.34 1.36 -19.92
N LEU A 346 -7.06 1.43 -19.57
CA LEU A 346 -6.51 2.55 -18.83
C LEU A 346 -6.14 3.73 -19.75
N LEU A 347 -6.79 4.87 -19.53
CA LEU A 347 -6.50 6.13 -20.23
C LEU A 347 -5.29 6.82 -19.56
N THR A 348 -4.12 6.76 -20.19
CA THR A 348 -2.87 7.29 -19.59
C THR A 348 -1.85 7.71 -20.62
N ASN A 349 -1.16 8.85 -20.35
CA ASN A 349 0.00 9.29 -21.13
C ASN A 349 1.33 8.75 -20.56
N ARG A 350 1.27 8.06 -19.41
CA ARG A 350 2.42 7.41 -18.77
C ARG A 350 2.06 5.96 -18.47
N PRO A 351 2.18 5.07 -19.46
CA PRO A 351 1.94 3.65 -19.23
C PRO A 351 3.00 3.11 -18.26
N MET A 352 2.58 2.73 -17.08
CA MET A 352 3.40 2.04 -16.09
C MET A 352 2.72 0.74 -15.72
N LYS A 353 3.49 -0.31 -15.50
CA LYS A 353 2.95 -1.54 -14.94
C LYS A 353 2.41 -1.25 -13.53
N ARG A 354 1.16 -1.59 -13.28
CA ARG A 354 0.47 -1.41 -12.00
C ARG A 354 0.64 -2.66 -11.18
N ILE A 355 1.39 -2.54 -10.10
CA ILE A 355 1.83 -3.63 -9.25
C ILE A 355 0.70 -4.12 -8.36
N GLY A 356 0.50 -5.44 -8.24
CA GLY A 356 -0.48 -6.03 -7.32
C GLY A 356 -1.96 -5.76 -7.65
N ILE A 357 -2.26 -5.20 -8.83
CA ILE A 357 -3.65 -4.85 -9.19
C ILE A 357 -4.52 -6.10 -9.38
N GLU A 358 -3.91 -7.22 -9.73
CA GLU A 358 -4.59 -8.51 -9.90
C GLU A 358 -5.14 -9.04 -8.57
N GLY A 359 -4.46 -8.76 -7.45
CA GLY A 359 -4.96 -9.07 -6.11
C GLY A 359 -6.29 -8.40 -5.78
N TYR A 360 -6.60 -7.29 -6.46
CA TYR A 360 -7.91 -6.62 -6.38
C TYR A 360 -8.95 -7.19 -7.33
N GLY A 361 -8.61 -8.21 -8.13
CA GLY A 361 -9.49 -8.78 -9.15
C GLY A 361 -9.68 -7.86 -10.36
N LEU A 362 -8.70 -7.00 -10.64
CA LEU A 362 -8.68 -6.09 -11.79
C LEU A 362 -7.62 -6.54 -12.81
N HIS A 363 -7.96 -6.44 -14.10
CA HIS A 363 -7.05 -6.74 -15.21
C HIS A 363 -6.92 -5.51 -16.10
N ILE A 364 -5.70 -5.02 -16.31
CA ILE A 364 -5.45 -3.97 -17.31
C ILE A 364 -5.31 -4.62 -18.68
N VAL A 365 -6.38 -4.53 -19.47
CA VAL A 365 -6.44 -5.14 -20.82
C VAL A 365 -5.54 -4.38 -21.79
N LYS A 366 -5.57 -3.05 -21.74
CA LYS A 366 -4.71 -2.18 -22.55
C LYS A 366 -4.56 -0.78 -21.95
N ASN A 367 -3.51 -0.09 -22.40
CA ASN A 367 -3.32 1.33 -22.16
C ASN A 367 -3.68 2.13 -23.42
N VAL A 368 -4.39 3.24 -23.25
CA VAL A 368 -4.78 4.16 -24.34
C VAL A 368 -4.22 5.54 -24.01
N THR A 369 -3.46 6.08 -24.94
CA THR A 369 -2.88 7.44 -24.79
C THR A 369 -3.96 8.50 -25.03
N LEU A 370 -3.98 9.53 -24.18
CA LEU A 370 -4.84 10.69 -24.35
C LEU A 370 -4.21 11.64 -25.39
N SER A 371 -4.76 11.66 -26.57
CA SER A 371 -4.37 12.55 -27.68
C SER A 371 -5.07 13.92 -27.60
#